data_66ca74ec241d34c02af4940847c8a9f3
#
_entry.id   66ca74ec241d34c02af4940847c8a9f3
#
_cell.length_a   1.000
_cell.length_b   1.000
_cell.length_c   1.000
_cell.angle_alpha   90.00
_cell.angle_beta   90.00
_cell.angle_gamma   90.00
#
_symmetry.space_group_name_H-M   'P 1'
#
loop_
_entity.id
_entity.type
_entity.pdbx_description
1 polymer ?
#
loop_
_entity_poly.entity_id
_entity_poly.type
_entity_poly.pdbx_seq_one_letter_code
_entity_poly.pdbx_strand_id
1 'polypeptide(L)'
;AITTYIFPLLRITSVFVLAATSWAFAAIKKPIVNSTSKKDLKYFRTLHSLAFTELGMKKSNVMQDEHYEDIGRKLGIEVTVYSNGEEKTGFVDSDSEYFNIINAARIKGITIEEEYNTDMYSQDIDKHMLQILKDEVDNYKYSYKLVDFTDMIEKFNVAELCPKYDVIFVDEAQDLSPIQWKMYDILKKNSKHVILAGDDDQAIYGWAGADVARFQSEPAKDIILPQSYRIPGAVQDIANCILNRIPDHRRIKKQWSPRPEKGYVEYVTSIEDLPLYS
;
A
#
# COMPACT_ATOMS: atom_id res chain seq x y z
N ALA A 1 -12.83 15.06 0.42
CA ALA A 1 -13.74 15.87 1.26
C ALA A 1 -13.17 16.18 2.65
N ILE A 2 -12.15 15.46 3.12
CA ILE A 2 -11.49 15.70 4.43
C ILE A 2 -10.73 17.03 4.42
N THR A 3 -10.21 17.44 3.30
CA THR A 3 -9.39 18.65 3.16
C THR A 3 -10.15 19.95 3.37
N THR A 4 -11.45 19.97 3.21
CA THR A 4 -12.24 21.24 3.22
C THR A 4 -12.70 21.68 4.62
N TYR A 5 -12.74 20.80 5.59
CA TYR A 5 -13.31 21.08 6.91
C TYR A 5 -12.31 21.39 8.03
N ILE A 6 -11.02 21.12 7.87
CA ILE A 6 -10.03 21.22 8.96
C ILE A 6 -9.14 22.47 8.83
N PHE A 7 -9.08 23.11 7.68
CA PHE A 7 -8.12 24.17 7.38
C PHE A 7 -8.34 25.57 8.01
N PRO A 8 -9.52 25.99 8.50
CA PRO A 8 -9.69 27.36 8.99
C PRO A 8 -9.13 27.64 10.41
N LEU A 9 -8.76 26.63 11.19
CA LEU A 9 -8.52 26.81 12.63
C LEU A 9 -7.09 26.62 13.13
N LEU A 10 -6.17 26.17 12.28
CA LEU A 10 -4.78 25.96 12.70
C LEU A 10 -3.83 26.74 11.79
N ARG A 11 -2.94 27.57 12.37
CA ARG A 11 -1.73 28.05 11.69
C ARG A 11 -0.80 26.85 11.47
N ILE A 12 -1.10 26.03 10.48
CA ILE A 12 -0.33 24.84 10.12
C ILE A 12 0.74 25.30 9.14
N THR A 13 1.99 25.14 9.49
CA THR A 13 3.13 25.51 8.64
C THR A 13 3.60 24.35 7.75
N SER A 14 3.26 23.10 8.14
CA SER A 14 3.59 21.90 7.36
C SER A 14 2.51 20.82 7.51
N VAL A 15 1.82 20.54 6.42
CA VAL A 15 0.87 19.40 6.29
C VAL A 15 1.50 18.42 5.33
N PHE A 16 1.59 17.17 5.75
CA PHE A 16 2.10 16.10 4.91
C PHE A 16 1.00 15.07 4.68
N VAL A 17 0.76 14.71 3.44
CA VAL A 17 -0.22 13.69 3.06
C VAL A 17 0.53 12.51 2.47
N LEU A 18 0.36 11.36 3.08
CA LEU A 18 0.95 10.10 2.68
C LEU A 18 -0.15 9.18 2.17
N ALA A 19 0.11 8.48 1.08
CA ALA A 19 -0.73 7.41 0.61
C ALA A 19 -0.01 6.08 0.81
N ALA A 20 -0.72 5.08 1.31
CA ALA A 20 -0.18 3.74 1.47
C ALA A 20 0.19 3.12 0.12
N THR A 21 -0.61 3.41 -0.90
CA THR A 21 -0.43 2.89 -2.26
C THR A 21 -0.33 4.00 -3.30
N SER A 22 0.28 3.71 -4.44
CA SER A 22 0.34 4.64 -5.59
C SER A 22 -1.04 4.94 -6.19
N TRP A 23 -1.98 4.02 -6.10
CA TRP A 23 -3.37 4.19 -6.52
C TRP A 23 -4.10 5.24 -5.68
N ALA A 24 -3.99 5.16 -4.36
CA ALA A 24 -4.53 6.14 -3.44
C ALA A 24 -3.93 7.53 -3.73
N PHE A 25 -2.62 7.58 -3.97
CA PHE A 25 -1.93 8.81 -4.34
C PHE A 25 -2.47 9.43 -5.63
N ALA A 26 -2.70 8.64 -6.68
CA ALA A 26 -3.26 9.12 -7.94
C ALA A 26 -4.68 9.67 -7.79
N ALA A 27 -5.51 9.02 -6.97
CA ALA A 27 -6.89 9.43 -6.71
C ALA A 27 -6.96 10.77 -5.94
N ILE A 28 -6.05 10.99 -4.97
CA ILE A 28 -5.98 12.23 -4.19
C ILE A 28 -5.33 13.35 -4.99
N LYS A 29 -4.27 13.05 -5.74
CA LYS A 29 -3.49 14.05 -6.48
C LYS A 29 -4.32 14.81 -7.50
N LYS A 30 -5.21 14.15 -8.23
CA LYS A 30 -5.97 14.73 -9.34
C LYS A 30 -6.90 15.88 -8.92
N PRO A 31 -7.74 15.78 -7.88
CA PRO A 31 -8.54 16.91 -7.40
C PRO A 31 -7.73 17.99 -6.68
N ILE A 32 -6.63 17.64 -6.03
CA ILE A 32 -5.80 18.60 -5.28
C ILE A 32 -4.91 19.42 -6.22
N VAL A 33 -4.36 18.81 -7.29
CA VAL A 33 -3.58 19.54 -8.31
C VAL A 33 -4.39 20.68 -8.94
N ASN A 34 -5.72 20.52 -9.05
CA ASN A 34 -6.59 21.55 -9.61
C ASN A 34 -6.92 22.68 -8.63
N SER A 35 -6.65 22.50 -7.31
CA SER A 35 -7.02 23.45 -6.25
C SER A 35 -5.83 24.04 -5.49
N THR A 36 -4.61 23.52 -5.66
CA THR A 36 -3.40 23.87 -4.90
C THR A 36 -2.26 24.35 -5.78
N SER A 37 -1.39 25.19 -5.22
CA SER A 37 -0.19 25.63 -5.94
C SER A 37 0.80 24.48 -6.14
N LYS A 38 1.58 24.49 -7.23
CA LYS A 38 2.65 23.50 -7.48
C LYS A 38 3.65 23.37 -6.30
N LYS A 39 3.78 24.41 -5.48
CA LYS A 39 4.67 24.41 -4.31
C LYS A 39 4.18 23.50 -3.20
N ASP A 40 2.87 23.30 -3.09
CA ASP A 40 2.28 22.50 -2.01
C ASP A 40 2.25 21.01 -2.35
N LEU A 41 2.37 20.66 -3.64
CA LEU A 41 2.40 19.26 -4.10
C LEU A 41 3.59 18.45 -3.56
N LYS A 42 4.66 19.09 -3.12
CA LYS A 42 5.81 18.41 -2.49
C LYS A 42 5.44 17.67 -1.20
N TYR A 43 4.33 18.02 -0.57
CA TYR A 43 3.83 17.42 0.67
C TYR A 43 2.90 16.22 0.43
N PHE A 44 2.57 15.93 -0.83
CA PHE A 44 1.76 14.76 -1.22
C PHE A 44 2.70 13.71 -1.77
N ARG A 45 2.88 12.59 -1.05
CA ARG A 45 3.84 11.56 -1.41
C ARG A 45 3.33 10.16 -1.04
N THR A 46 3.90 9.14 -1.68
CA THR A 46 3.86 7.77 -1.16
C THR A 46 4.94 7.61 -0.09
N LEU A 47 4.81 6.59 0.77
CA LEU A 47 5.84 6.25 1.77
C LEU A 47 7.21 6.00 1.10
N HIS A 48 7.22 5.29 -0.02
CA HIS A 48 8.44 5.05 -0.80
C HIS A 48 9.06 6.35 -1.33
N SER A 49 8.24 7.26 -1.85
CA SER A 49 8.72 8.56 -2.34
C SER A 49 9.30 9.43 -1.22
N LEU A 50 8.73 9.33 -0.02
CA LEU A 50 9.29 9.99 1.16
C LEU A 50 10.66 9.38 1.51
N ALA A 51 10.71 8.06 1.69
CA ALA A 51 11.94 7.34 2.01
C ALA A 51 13.05 7.62 0.98
N PHE A 52 12.73 7.54 -0.31
CA PHE A 52 13.65 7.85 -1.41
C PHE A 52 14.27 9.25 -1.28
N THR A 53 13.45 10.24 -0.94
CA THR A 53 13.90 11.63 -0.83
C THR A 53 14.75 11.87 0.41
N GLU A 54 14.30 11.40 1.58
CA GLU A 54 14.99 11.63 2.85
C GLU A 54 16.32 10.87 2.93
N LEU A 55 16.41 9.72 2.25
CA LEU A 55 17.67 8.97 2.11
C LEU A 55 18.59 9.51 1.01
N GLY A 56 18.21 10.56 0.30
CA GLY A 56 19.01 11.17 -0.77
C GLY A 56 19.30 10.21 -1.93
N MET A 57 18.42 9.26 -2.20
CA MET A 57 18.61 8.25 -3.25
C MET A 57 18.51 8.86 -4.66
N LYS A 58 19.16 8.22 -5.62
CA LYS A 58 19.08 8.56 -7.05
C LYS A 58 18.33 7.44 -7.78
N LYS A 59 17.64 7.79 -8.87
CA LYS A 59 16.95 6.80 -9.70
C LYS A 59 17.89 5.70 -10.21
N SER A 60 19.15 6.02 -10.47
CA SER A 60 20.18 5.04 -10.86
C SER A 60 20.55 4.03 -9.79
N ASN A 61 20.11 4.25 -8.54
CA ASN A 61 20.33 3.30 -7.44
C ASN A 61 19.13 2.37 -7.23
N VAL A 62 18.08 2.48 -8.04
CA VAL A 62 16.86 1.66 -7.88
C VAL A 62 16.92 0.47 -8.81
N MET A 63 16.67 -0.71 -8.27
CA MET A 63 16.54 -1.92 -9.10
C MET A 63 15.45 -1.74 -10.15
N GLN A 64 15.74 -2.20 -11.35
CA GLN A 64 14.83 -2.24 -12.49
C GLN A 64 14.57 -3.70 -12.86
N ASP A 65 13.60 -3.92 -13.73
CA ASP A 65 13.17 -5.25 -14.18
C ASP A 65 14.32 -6.07 -14.73
N GLU A 66 15.19 -5.46 -15.52
CA GLU A 66 16.39 -6.07 -16.13
C GLU A 66 17.34 -6.71 -15.09
N HIS A 67 17.43 -6.10 -13.88
CA HIS A 67 18.28 -6.64 -12.82
C HIS A 67 17.72 -7.95 -12.25
N TYR A 68 16.41 -8.07 -12.12
CA TYR A 68 15.76 -9.30 -11.67
C TYR A 68 15.87 -10.41 -12.71
N GLU A 69 15.72 -10.06 -13.99
CA GLU A 69 15.92 -10.98 -15.11
C GLU A 69 17.36 -11.50 -15.18
N ASP A 70 18.35 -10.61 -14.93
CA ASP A 70 19.77 -10.99 -14.89
C ASP A 70 20.07 -11.97 -13.75
N ILE A 71 19.52 -11.74 -12.57
CA ILE A 71 19.65 -12.63 -11.42
C ILE A 71 18.98 -13.98 -11.73
N GLY A 72 17.76 -13.95 -12.25
CA GLY A 72 17.03 -15.17 -12.63
C GLY A 72 17.81 -15.99 -13.66
N ARG A 73 18.32 -15.36 -14.72
CA ARG A 73 19.10 -16.02 -15.76
C ARG A 73 20.37 -16.67 -15.21
N LYS A 74 21.05 -16.01 -14.25
CA LYS A 74 22.24 -16.55 -13.60
C LYS A 74 21.98 -17.82 -12.79
N LEU A 75 20.78 -17.93 -12.21
CA LEU A 75 20.38 -19.05 -11.36
C LEU A 75 19.51 -20.09 -12.09
N GLY A 76 19.19 -19.86 -13.37
CA GLY A 76 18.29 -20.73 -14.13
C GLY A 76 16.84 -20.65 -13.68
N ILE A 77 16.42 -19.53 -13.07
CA ILE A 77 15.06 -19.24 -12.66
C ILE A 77 14.43 -18.38 -13.75
N GLU A 78 13.32 -18.84 -14.32
CA GLU A 78 12.55 -18.02 -15.25
C GLU A 78 11.89 -16.88 -14.49
N VAL A 79 12.09 -15.67 -14.98
CA VAL A 79 11.51 -14.45 -14.42
C VAL A 79 11.01 -13.61 -15.58
N THR A 80 9.71 -13.41 -15.63
CA THR A 80 9.10 -12.40 -16.48
C THR A 80 8.61 -11.28 -15.60
N VAL A 81 9.14 -10.08 -15.78
CA VAL A 81 8.73 -8.92 -15.00
C VAL A 81 7.72 -8.12 -15.82
N TYR A 82 6.51 -7.98 -15.28
CA TYR A 82 5.44 -7.24 -15.95
C TYR A 82 5.53 -5.76 -15.57
N SER A 83 6.03 -4.94 -16.48
CA SER A 83 5.99 -3.49 -16.33
C SER A 83 4.66 -2.95 -16.86
N ASN A 84 3.68 -2.79 -16.00
CA ASN A 84 2.37 -2.22 -16.37
C ASN A 84 2.37 -0.68 -16.48
N GLY A 85 3.54 -0.04 -16.54
CA GLY A 85 3.66 1.43 -16.71
C GLY A 85 3.12 2.27 -15.54
N GLU A 86 2.53 1.64 -14.53
CA GLU A 86 2.05 2.26 -13.31
C GLU A 86 3.12 2.19 -12.22
N GLU A 87 3.14 3.17 -11.31
CA GLU A 87 4.14 3.23 -10.24
C GLU A 87 4.17 1.90 -9.46
N LYS A 88 5.33 1.28 -9.43
CA LYS A 88 5.54 -0.04 -8.81
C LYS A 88 5.19 -0.01 -7.33
N THR A 89 4.33 -0.91 -6.91
CA THR A 89 3.81 -1.02 -5.53
C THR A 89 4.80 -1.66 -4.54
N GLY A 90 6.06 -1.83 -4.94
CA GLY A 90 7.08 -2.51 -4.11
C GLY A 90 7.11 -4.03 -4.27
N PHE A 91 6.14 -4.60 -4.97
CA PHE A 91 6.21 -5.97 -5.45
C PHE A 91 6.98 -6.00 -6.76
N VAL A 92 7.87 -6.98 -6.88
CA VAL A 92 8.30 -7.46 -8.19
C VAL A 92 7.08 -8.18 -8.74
N ASP A 93 6.42 -7.58 -9.72
CA ASP A 93 5.34 -8.23 -10.44
C ASP A 93 5.98 -9.25 -11.38
N SER A 94 6.40 -10.38 -10.80
CA SER A 94 7.04 -11.47 -11.50
C SER A 94 6.19 -12.73 -11.38
N ASP A 95 6.22 -13.54 -12.41
CA ASP A 95 5.63 -14.89 -12.40
C ASP A 95 6.44 -15.88 -11.55
N SER A 96 7.61 -15.48 -11.07
CA SER A 96 8.46 -16.32 -10.23
C SER A 96 8.00 -16.33 -8.77
N GLU A 97 7.45 -17.43 -8.30
CA GLU A 97 7.09 -17.65 -6.91
C GLU A 97 8.27 -17.46 -5.95
N TYR A 98 9.50 -17.75 -6.36
CA TYR A 98 10.71 -17.56 -5.56
C TYR A 98 10.92 -16.12 -5.15
N PHE A 99 10.82 -15.18 -6.08
CA PHE A 99 10.93 -13.74 -5.78
C PHE A 99 9.76 -13.27 -4.94
N ASN A 100 8.57 -13.78 -5.21
CA ASN A 100 7.36 -13.39 -4.46
C ASN A 100 7.45 -13.81 -3.00
N ILE A 101 7.92 -15.03 -2.69
CA ILE A 101 8.13 -15.50 -1.32
C ILE A 101 9.14 -14.62 -0.58
N ILE A 102 10.31 -14.36 -1.19
CA ILE A 102 11.35 -13.55 -0.56
C ILE A 102 10.85 -12.13 -0.28
N ASN A 103 10.17 -11.52 -1.24
CA ASN A 103 9.66 -10.15 -1.08
C ASN A 103 8.52 -10.08 -0.07
N ALA A 104 7.58 -11.03 -0.10
CA ALA A 104 6.47 -11.10 0.85
C ALA A 104 6.98 -11.29 2.29
N ALA A 105 7.95 -12.16 2.51
CA ALA A 105 8.58 -12.36 3.83
C ALA A 105 9.15 -11.04 4.38
N ARG A 106 9.87 -10.28 3.54
CA ARG A 106 10.45 -8.98 3.91
C ARG A 106 9.38 -7.94 4.24
N ILE A 107 8.35 -7.83 3.40
CA ILE A 107 7.24 -6.87 3.59
C ILE A 107 6.47 -7.18 4.88
N LYS A 108 6.23 -8.45 5.16
CA LYS A 108 5.56 -8.94 6.39
C LYS A 108 6.48 -8.87 7.61
N GLY A 109 7.80 -8.79 7.41
CA GLY A 109 8.81 -8.79 8.48
C GLY A 109 8.94 -10.14 9.19
N ILE A 110 8.73 -11.24 8.45
CA ILE A 110 8.86 -12.63 8.90
C ILE A 110 10.00 -13.33 8.15
N THR A 111 10.32 -14.54 8.54
CA THR A 111 11.34 -15.34 7.86
C THR A 111 10.83 -15.88 6.53
N ILE A 112 11.74 -16.17 5.60
CA ILE A 112 11.40 -16.83 4.33
C ILE A 112 10.74 -18.20 4.58
N GLU A 113 11.17 -18.91 5.63
CA GLU A 113 10.60 -20.20 6.00
C GLU A 113 9.16 -20.07 6.49
N GLU A 114 8.86 -19.06 7.31
CA GLU A 114 7.49 -18.78 7.75
C GLU A 114 6.59 -18.43 6.57
N GLU A 115 7.05 -17.60 5.63
CA GLU A 115 6.28 -17.25 4.45
C GLU A 115 6.07 -18.46 3.52
N TYR A 116 7.12 -19.24 3.26
CA TYR A 116 7.04 -20.45 2.44
C TYR A 116 6.03 -21.47 2.98
N ASN A 117 5.92 -21.60 4.29
CA ASN A 117 5.01 -22.57 4.92
C ASN A 117 3.53 -22.10 4.90
N THR A 118 3.21 -20.97 4.28
CA THR A 118 1.82 -20.59 4.02
C THR A 118 1.24 -21.43 2.89
N ASP A 119 -0.09 -21.64 2.89
CA ASP A 119 -0.79 -22.40 1.84
C ASP A 119 -0.90 -21.65 0.50
N MET A 120 -0.13 -20.57 0.32
CA MET A 120 -0.24 -19.68 -0.83
C MET A 120 0.65 -20.07 -2.02
N TYR A 121 1.64 -20.95 -1.81
CA TYR A 121 2.67 -21.25 -2.79
C TYR A 121 2.67 -22.72 -3.19
N SER A 122 3.22 -23.00 -4.38
CA SER A 122 3.40 -24.36 -4.86
C SER A 122 4.34 -25.18 -3.95
N GLN A 123 4.01 -26.45 -3.75
CA GLN A 123 4.88 -27.36 -2.99
C GLN A 123 6.17 -27.76 -3.74
N ASP A 124 6.26 -27.41 -5.03
CA ASP A 124 7.43 -27.73 -5.88
C ASP A 124 8.58 -26.73 -5.73
N ILE A 125 8.42 -25.72 -4.86
CA ILE A 125 9.46 -24.73 -4.59
C ILE A 125 10.60 -25.34 -3.76
N ASP A 126 11.82 -25.27 -4.26
CA ASP A 126 13.01 -25.72 -3.54
C ASP A 126 13.46 -24.68 -2.51
N LYS A 127 13.35 -25.02 -1.23
CA LYS A 127 13.78 -24.16 -0.11
C LYS A 127 15.25 -23.77 -0.18
N HIS A 128 16.12 -24.66 -0.67
CA HIS A 128 17.54 -24.34 -0.80
C HIS A 128 17.76 -23.28 -1.88
N MET A 129 17.03 -23.35 -2.96
CA MET A 129 17.06 -22.35 -4.02
C MET A 129 16.54 -20.96 -3.54
N LEU A 130 15.56 -20.91 -2.63
CA LEU A 130 15.12 -19.66 -2.02
C LEU A 130 16.26 -18.93 -1.28
N GLN A 131 17.07 -19.69 -0.52
CA GLN A 131 18.22 -19.10 0.18
C GLN A 131 19.29 -18.63 -0.79
N ILE A 132 19.60 -19.44 -1.82
CA ILE A 132 20.57 -19.07 -2.87
C ILE A 132 20.12 -17.81 -3.58
N LEU A 133 18.84 -17.73 -3.97
CA LEU A 133 18.31 -16.56 -4.65
C LEU A 133 18.37 -15.31 -3.77
N LYS A 134 17.98 -15.43 -2.49
CA LYS A 134 18.09 -14.32 -1.54
C LYS A 134 19.52 -13.79 -1.46
N ASP A 135 20.47 -14.70 -1.27
CA ASP A 135 21.87 -14.32 -1.14
C ASP A 135 22.41 -13.69 -2.43
N GLU A 136 21.99 -14.18 -3.60
CA GLU A 136 22.35 -13.59 -4.89
C GLU A 136 21.74 -12.20 -5.09
N VAL A 137 20.45 -12.00 -4.73
CA VAL A 137 19.82 -10.67 -4.77
C VAL A 137 20.57 -9.67 -3.88
N ASP A 138 20.93 -10.07 -2.68
CA ASP A 138 21.66 -9.21 -1.74
C ASP A 138 23.09 -8.89 -2.26
N ASN A 139 23.80 -9.89 -2.79
CA ASN A 139 25.11 -9.70 -3.40
C ASN A 139 25.04 -8.81 -4.64
N TYR A 140 24.02 -8.96 -5.47
CA TYR A 140 23.80 -8.13 -6.65
C TYR A 140 23.56 -6.67 -6.24
N LYS A 141 22.62 -6.45 -5.31
CA LYS A 141 22.36 -5.11 -4.77
C LYS A 141 23.59 -4.46 -4.17
N TYR A 142 24.38 -5.23 -3.42
CA TYR A 142 25.63 -4.73 -2.83
C TYR A 142 26.65 -4.35 -3.89
N SER A 143 26.88 -5.21 -4.88
CA SER A 143 27.88 -5.03 -5.93
C SER A 143 27.61 -3.83 -6.83
N TYR A 144 26.35 -3.63 -7.19
CA TYR A 144 25.90 -2.54 -8.07
C TYR A 144 25.39 -1.31 -7.32
N LYS A 145 25.41 -1.32 -5.97
CA LYS A 145 24.89 -0.25 -5.09
C LYS A 145 23.44 0.07 -5.38
N LEU A 146 22.64 -0.97 -5.56
CA LEU A 146 21.23 -0.88 -5.85
C LEU A 146 20.37 -1.08 -4.59
N VAL A 147 19.14 -0.59 -4.66
CA VAL A 147 18.10 -0.78 -3.65
C VAL A 147 16.80 -1.12 -4.37
N ASP A 148 16.01 -2.01 -3.79
CA ASP A 148 14.64 -2.22 -4.20
C ASP A 148 13.66 -1.34 -3.38
N PHE A 149 12.38 -1.42 -3.69
CA PHE A 149 11.36 -0.63 -2.97
C PHE A 149 11.26 -1.00 -1.50
N THR A 150 11.39 -2.29 -1.17
CA THR A 150 11.39 -2.76 0.22
C THR A 150 12.59 -2.21 0.99
N ASP A 151 13.79 -2.22 0.37
CA ASP A 151 15.00 -1.62 0.97
C ASP A 151 14.81 -0.14 1.31
N MET A 152 14.04 0.61 0.51
CA MET A 152 13.81 2.04 0.79
C MET A 152 13.11 2.22 2.15
N ILE A 153 12.07 1.44 2.40
CA ILE A 153 11.34 1.51 3.68
C ILE A 153 12.21 0.97 4.82
N GLU A 154 12.88 -0.17 4.63
CA GLU A 154 13.78 -0.74 5.65
C GLU A 154 14.90 0.22 6.04
N LYS A 155 15.58 0.83 5.06
CA LYS A 155 16.65 1.81 5.30
C LYS A 155 16.14 3.08 5.98
N PHE A 156 14.95 3.56 5.60
CA PHE A 156 14.33 4.68 6.29
C PHE A 156 14.05 4.35 7.76
N ASN A 157 13.53 3.15 8.03
CA ASN A 157 13.24 2.69 9.38
C ASN A 157 14.50 2.58 10.25
N VAL A 158 15.61 2.13 9.66
CA VAL A 158 16.91 2.05 10.35
C VAL A 158 17.53 3.42 10.58
N ALA A 159 17.45 4.30 9.59
CA ALA A 159 18.07 5.62 9.66
C ALA A 159 17.30 6.63 10.51
N GLU A 160 15.99 6.41 10.68
CA GLU A 160 15.05 7.31 11.37
C GLU A 160 15.15 8.78 10.89
N LEU A 161 15.51 9.00 9.64
CA LEU A 161 15.68 10.31 9.03
C LEU A 161 14.32 10.94 8.69
N CYS A 162 13.58 11.28 9.70
CA CYS A 162 12.23 11.84 9.55
C CYS A 162 12.21 13.34 9.87
N PRO A 163 11.77 14.21 8.94
CA PRO A 163 11.49 15.60 9.21
C PRO A 163 10.39 15.76 10.27
N LYS A 164 10.37 16.91 10.92
CA LYS A 164 9.27 17.28 11.84
C LYS A 164 8.10 17.83 11.06
N TYR A 165 6.90 17.36 11.38
CA TYR A 165 5.65 17.80 10.77
C TYR A 165 4.67 18.32 11.83
N ASP A 166 3.84 19.28 11.44
CA ASP A 166 2.73 19.71 12.30
C ASP A 166 1.58 18.71 12.22
N VAL A 167 1.24 18.28 11.01
CA VAL A 167 0.17 17.31 10.76
C VAL A 167 0.59 16.33 9.66
N ILE A 168 0.35 15.06 9.89
CA ILE A 168 0.45 14.01 8.87
C ILE A 168 -0.94 13.42 8.65
N PHE A 169 -1.31 13.25 7.39
CA PHE A 169 -2.45 12.45 6.95
C PHE A 169 -1.91 11.19 6.28
N VAL A 170 -2.39 10.04 6.71
CA VAL A 170 -2.11 8.76 6.05
C VAL A 170 -3.42 8.22 5.50
N ASP A 171 -3.48 8.03 4.19
CA ASP A 171 -4.66 7.53 3.50
C ASP A 171 -4.50 6.05 3.15
N GLU A 172 -5.60 5.33 3.05
CA GLU A 172 -5.67 3.88 2.84
C GLU A 172 -4.82 3.10 3.86
N ALA A 173 -4.89 3.52 5.13
CA ALA A 173 -4.02 2.97 6.18
C ALA A 173 -4.26 1.48 6.46
N GLN A 174 -5.41 0.91 6.08
CA GLN A 174 -5.69 -0.52 6.17
C GLN A 174 -4.79 -1.36 5.27
N ASP A 175 -4.15 -0.75 4.27
CA ASP A 175 -3.27 -1.45 3.32
C ASP A 175 -1.79 -1.42 3.73
N LEU A 176 -1.46 -0.78 4.86
CA LEU A 176 -0.08 -0.70 5.34
C LEU A 176 0.43 -2.08 5.78
N SER A 177 1.60 -2.44 5.27
CA SER A 177 2.35 -3.62 5.70
C SER A 177 3.10 -3.38 7.02
N PRO A 178 3.55 -4.45 7.72
CA PRO A 178 4.32 -4.32 8.96
C PRO A 178 5.54 -3.40 8.88
N ILE A 179 6.30 -3.43 7.77
CA ILE A 179 7.45 -2.52 7.60
C ILE A 179 7.01 -1.07 7.38
N GLN A 180 5.87 -0.84 6.74
CA GLN A 180 5.29 0.49 6.56
C GLN A 180 4.67 1.01 7.86
N TRP A 181 4.11 0.15 8.70
CA TRP A 181 3.69 0.51 10.06
C TRP A 181 4.86 0.96 10.94
N LYS A 182 6.04 0.32 10.83
CA LYS A 182 7.26 0.81 11.50
C LYS A 182 7.63 2.21 11.03
N MET A 183 7.55 2.47 9.73
CA MET A 183 7.77 3.81 9.19
C MET A 183 6.73 4.81 9.71
N TYR A 184 5.46 4.43 9.76
CA TYR A 184 4.39 5.23 10.37
C TYR A 184 4.69 5.59 11.84
N ASP A 185 5.17 4.64 12.64
CA ASP A 185 5.51 4.90 14.04
C ASP A 185 6.63 5.95 14.18
N ILE A 186 7.62 5.95 13.29
CA ILE A 186 8.67 6.97 13.22
C ILE A 186 8.07 8.33 12.84
N LEU A 187 7.21 8.37 11.84
CA LEU A 187 6.51 9.57 11.40
C LEU A 187 5.63 10.15 12.52
N LYS A 188 4.90 9.31 13.23
CA LYS A 188 4.05 9.67 14.36
C LYS A 188 4.85 10.32 15.48
N LYS A 189 6.02 9.78 15.84
CA LYS A 189 6.93 10.37 16.85
C LYS A 189 7.43 11.75 16.46
N ASN A 190 7.55 12.03 15.17
CA ASN A 190 8.06 13.29 14.62
C ASN A 190 6.96 14.27 14.21
N SER A 191 5.71 14.03 14.62
CA SER A 191 4.56 14.84 14.23
C SER A 191 3.77 15.30 15.46
N LYS A 192 3.16 16.49 15.39
CA LYS A 192 2.28 16.97 16.45
C LYS A 192 0.91 16.29 16.41
N HIS A 193 0.41 16.06 15.21
CA HIS A 193 -0.89 15.41 14.97
C HIS A 193 -0.77 14.44 13.82
N VAL A 194 -1.44 13.29 13.96
CA VAL A 194 -1.57 12.28 12.89
C VAL A 194 -3.03 11.95 12.69
N ILE A 195 -3.45 11.90 11.45
CA ILE A 195 -4.80 11.52 11.04
C ILE A 195 -4.65 10.32 10.08
N LEU A 196 -5.25 9.21 10.48
CA LEU A 196 -5.37 8.02 9.63
C LEU A 196 -6.72 8.04 8.93
N ALA A 197 -6.72 7.78 7.65
CA ALA A 197 -7.92 7.50 6.88
C ALA A 197 -7.80 6.08 6.31
N GLY A 198 -8.88 5.32 6.41
CA GLY A 198 -8.90 3.94 5.92
C GLY A 198 -10.25 3.29 6.13
N ASP A 199 -10.43 2.14 5.54
CA ASP A 199 -11.64 1.34 5.64
C ASP A 199 -11.27 -0.15 5.72
N ASP A 200 -11.37 -0.73 6.90
CA ASP A 200 -11.04 -2.14 7.13
C ASP A 200 -11.94 -3.11 6.35
N ASP A 201 -13.16 -2.69 5.98
CA ASP A 201 -14.03 -3.47 5.10
C ASP A 201 -13.52 -3.52 3.63
N GLN A 202 -12.58 -2.64 3.25
CA GLN A 202 -11.93 -2.62 1.95
C GLN A 202 -10.53 -3.25 1.96
N ALA A 203 -10.10 -3.84 3.06
CA ALA A 203 -8.79 -4.44 3.22
C ALA A 203 -8.70 -5.78 2.47
N ILE A 204 -8.41 -5.74 1.19
CA ILE A 204 -8.29 -6.91 0.31
C ILE A 204 -6.84 -7.34 0.06
N TYR A 205 -5.85 -6.58 0.54
CA TYR A 205 -4.42 -6.82 0.31
C TYR A 205 -3.73 -7.60 1.44
N GLY A 206 -4.47 -8.35 2.26
CA GLY A 206 -3.89 -9.21 3.30
C GLY A 206 -2.88 -10.22 2.74
N TRP A 207 -3.13 -10.76 1.54
CA TRP A 207 -2.21 -11.65 0.83
C TRP A 207 -0.90 -10.94 0.45
N ALA A 208 -0.94 -9.63 0.20
CA ALA A 208 0.21 -8.80 -0.09
C ALA A 208 0.90 -8.25 1.17
N GLY A 209 0.47 -8.68 2.35
CA GLY A 209 1.08 -8.32 3.63
C GLY A 209 0.45 -7.13 4.34
N ALA A 210 -0.74 -6.66 3.96
CA ALA A 210 -1.44 -5.61 4.71
C ALA A 210 -1.77 -6.09 6.14
N ASP A 211 -1.46 -5.27 7.15
CA ASP A 211 -1.73 -5.56 8.56
C ASP A 211 -2.97 -4.80 9.04
N VAL A 212 -4.12 -5.36 8.71
CA VAL A 212 -5.44 -4.81 9.09
C VAL A 212 -5.65 -4.81 10.61
N ALA A 213 -5.11 -5.82 11.31
CA ALA A 213 -5.22 -5.90 12.76
C ALA A 213 -4.51 -4.72 13.43
N ARG A 214 -3.36 -4.32 12.92
CA ARG A 214 -2.63 -3.15 13.40
C ARG A 214 -3.44 -1.87 13.14
N PHE A 215 -4.08 -1.73 11.97
CA PHE A 215 -4.96 -0.60 11.67
C PHE A 215 -6.14 -0.51 12.66
N GLN A 216 -6.84 -1.62 12.89
CA GLN A 216 -7.98 -1.68 13.82
C GLN A 216 -7.61 -1.42 15.28
N SER A 217 -6.38 -1.76 15.68
CA SER A 217 -5.87 -1.59 17.05
C SER A 217 -5.16 -0.27 17.30
N GLU A 218 -5.01 0.59 16.29
CA GLU A 218 -4.33 1.87 16.45
C GLU A 218 -5.10 2.77 17.43
N PRO A 219 -4.48 3.20 18.55
CA PRO A 219 -5.16 4.02 19.54
C PRO A 219 -5.42 5.42 18.99
N ALA A 220 -6.65 5.66 18.59
CA ALA A 220 -7.11 6.93 18.04
C ALA A 220 -8.57 7.21 18.44
N LYS A 221 -9.00 8.45 18.21
CA LYS A 221 -10.42 8.79 18.25
C LYS A 221 -11.03 8.50 16.88
N ASP A 222 -11.90 7.51 16.82
CA ASP A 222 -12.58 7.14 15.59
C ASP A 222 -13.61 8.16 15.17
N ILE A 223 -13.60 8.51 13.89
CA ILE A 223 -14.59 9.35 13.24
C ILE A 223 -15.08 8.63 12.00
N ILE A 224 -16.32 8.16 12.03
CA ILE A 224 -16.95 7.53 10.88
C ILE A 224 -17.50 8.62 9.96
N LEU A 225 -17.16 8.55 8.66
CA LEU A 225 -17.74 9.43 7.65
C LEU A 225 -19.15 8.93 7.29
N PRO A 226 -20.20 9.69 7.59
CA PRO A 226 -21.56 9.17 7.56
C PRO A 226 -22.19 9.13 6.17
N GLN A 227 -21.55 9.68 5.15
CA GLN A 227 -22.11 9.84 3.80
C GLN A 227 -21.15 9.37 2.71
N SER A 228 -21.60 8.47 1.87
CA SER A 228 -20.94 8.15 0.61
C SER A 228 -21.50 9.00 -0.54
N TYR A 229 -20.61 9.61 -1.29
CA TYR A 229 -20.96 10.35 -2.52
C TYR A 229 -20.73 9.52 -3.78
N ARG A 230 -20.24 8.30 -3.64
CA ARG A 230 -19.89 7.41 -4.74
C ARG A 230 -20.86 6.24 -4.90
N ILE A 231 -21.24 5.60 -3.79
CA ILE A 231 -21.94 4.34 -3.79
C ILE A 231 -23.45 4.56 -3.75
N PRO A 232 -24.26 4.08 -4.74
CA PRO A 232 -25.71 4.13 -4.71
C PRO A 232 -26.33 3.07 -3.78
N GLY A 233 -27.60 3.26 -3.40
CA GLY A 233 -28.28 2.41 -2.42
C GLY A 233 -28.31 0.94 -2.79
N ALA A 234 -28.67 0.59 -4.01
CA ALA A 234 -28.73 -0.81 -4.45
C ALA A 234 -27.37 -1.54 -4.36
N VAL A 235 -26.26 -0.82 -4.59
CA VAL A 235 -24.91 -1.40 -4.42
C VAL A 235 -24.55 -1.54 -2.95
N GLN A 236 -24.93 -0.56 -2.11
CA GLN A 236 -24.74 -0.64 -0.66
C GLN A 236 -25.47 -1.84 -0.05
N ASP A 237 -26.70 -2.12 -0.48
CA ASP A 237 -27.48 -3.24 0.03
C ASP A 237 -26.77 -4.58 -0.20
N ILE A 238 -26.19 -4.78 -1.39
CA ILE A 238 -25.40 -5.99 -1.68
C ILE A 238 -24.09 -6.02 -0.89
N ALA A 239 -23.38 -4.90 -0.81
CA ALA A 239 -22.17 -4.80 -0.01
C ALA A 239 -22.46 -5.17 1.46
N ASN A 240 -23.53 -4.67 2.05
CA ASN A 240 -23.96 -5.00 3.40
C ASN A 240 -24.30 -6.49 3.57
N CYS A 241 -24.91 -7.13 2.58
CA CYS A 241 -25.17 -8.58 2.60
C CYS A 241 -23.87 -9.38 2.67
N ILE A 242 -22.80 -8.94 2.02
CA ILE A 242 -21.48 -9.56 2.06
C ILE A 242 -20.80 -9.28 3.40
N LEU A 243 -20.77 -8.03 3.82
CA LEU A 243 -20.14 -7.58 5.06
C LEU A 243 -20.73 -8.23 6.30
N ASN A 244 -22.04 -8.49 6.32
CA ASN A 244 -22.72 -9.15 7.43
C ASN A 244 -22.32 -10.63 7.60
N ARG A 245 -21.55 -11.22 6.67
CA ARG A 245 -20.95 -12.55 6.81
C ARG A 245 -19.62 -12.52 7.56
N ILE A 246 -19.02 -11.33 7.70
CA ILE A 246 -17.76 -11.17 8.44
C ILE A 246 -18.07 -11.10 9.93
N PRO A 247 -17.44 -11.94 10.78
CA PRO A 247 -17.64 -11.91 12.22
C PRO A 247 -17.33 -10.54 12.82
N ASP A 248 -18.12 -10.12 13.81
CA ASP A 248 -18.03 -8.80 14.44
C ASP A 248 -16.66 -8.46 15.02
N HIS A 249 -15.90 -9.45 15.47
CA HIS A 249 -14.55 -9.25 16.01
C HIS A 249 -13.47 -9.01 14.95
N ARG A 250 -13.83 -9.12 13.65
CA ARG A 250 -12.89 -8.96 12.53
C ARG A 250 -13.12 -7.66 11.76
N ARG A 251 -14.04 -6.81 12.20
CA ARG A 251 -14.34 -5.54 11.52
C ARG A 251 -14.81 -4.48 12.50
N ILE A 252 -14.59 -3.21 12.14
CA ILE A 252 -15.18 -2.06 12.83
C ILE A 252 -16.59 -1.85 12.27
N LYS A 253 -17.62 -1.94 13.11
CA LYS A 253 -18.99 -1.67 12.67
C LYS A 253 -19.16 -0.20 12.29
N LYS A 254 -19.57 0.04 11.05
CA LYS A 254 -19.77 1.37 10.48
C LYS A 254 -21.20 1.49 9.95
N GLN A 255 -21.77 2.69 10.11
CA GLN A 255 -23.04 3.05 9.47
C GLN A 255 -22.83 4.31 8.64
N TRP A 256 -23.20 4.24 7.37
CA TRP A 256 -23.11 5.35 6.43
C TRP A 256 -24.26 5.31 5.44
N SER A 257 -24.65 6.47 4.93
CA SER A 257 -25.69 6.61 3.94
C SER A 257 -25.12 6.54 2.52
N PRO A 258 -25.80 5.88 1.59
CA PRO A 258 -25.40 5.89 0.18
C PRO A 258 -25.66 7.28 -0.43
N ARG A 259 -25.19 7.51 -1.64
CA ARG A 259 -25.60 8.68 -2.41
C ARG A 259 -27.11 8.65 -2.70
N PRO A 260 -27.76 9.81 -2.98
CA PRO A 260 -29.22 9.89 -3.13
C PRO A 260 -29.82 9.02 -4.23
N GLU A 261 -29.05 8.76 -5.29
CA GLU A 261 -29.51 7.93 -6.39
C GLU A 261 -29.57 6.45 -5.97
N LYS A 262 -30.72 5.82 -6.27
CA LYS A 262 -30.93 4.41 -5.90
C LYS A 262 -29.93 3.47 -6.56
N GLY A 263 -29.56 3.71 -7.83
CA GLY A 263 -28.81 2.78 -8.65
C GLY A 263 -29.60 1.51 -8.94
N TYR A 264 -28.97 0.56 -9.59
CA TYR A 264 -29.52 -0.78 -9.79
C TYR A 264 -28.40 -1.83 -9.77
N VAL A 265 -28.79 -3.08 -9.54
CA VAL A 265 -27.93 -4.26 -9.60
C VAL A 265 -28.66 -5.30 -10.42
N GLU A 266 -27.96 -5.92 -11.34
CA GLU A 266 -28.48 -6.96 -12.22
C GLU A 266 -27.65 -8.23 -12.08
N TYR A 267 -28.32 -9.37 -12.10
CA TYR A 267 -27.67 -10.67 -12.12
C TYR A 267 -27.63 -11.18 -13.56
N VAL A 268 -26.45 -11.44 -14.05
CA VAL A 268 -26.24 -12.06 -15.36
C VAL A 268 -25.73 -13.48 -15.19
N THR A 269 -26.10 -14.37 -16.09
CA THR A 269 -25.68 -15.77 -16.06
C THR A 269 -24.41 -16.01 -16.87
N SER A 270 -24.08 -15.09 -17.78
CA SER A 270 -22.86 -15.11 -18.58
C SER A 270 -22.23 -13.71 -18.65
N ILE A 271 -20.90 -13.67 -18.81
CA ILE A 271 -20.16 -12.42 -19.08
C ILE A 271 -20.63 -11.79 -20.41
N GLU A 272 -21.08 -12.59 -21.36
CA GLU A 272 -21.60 -12.15 -22.65
C GLU A 272 -22.92 -11.36 -22.54
N ASP A 273 -23.65 -11.56 -21.45
CA ASP A 273 -24.89 -10.84 -21.15
C ASP A 273 -24.65 -9.45 -20.53
N LEU A 274 -23.39 -9.10 -20.25
CA LEU A 274 -23.05 -7.77 -19.72
C LEU A 274 -23.29 -6.69 -20.78
N PRO A 275 -24.11 -5.66 -20.49
CA PRO A 275 -24.27 -4.55 -21.41
C PRO A 275 -22.91 -3.85 -21.62
N LEU A 276 -22.48 -3.78 -22.88
CA LEU A 276 -21.33 -2.98 -23.28
C LEU A 276 -21.70 -1.50 -23.13
N TYR A 277 -21.42 -0.91 -21.99
CA TYR A 277 -21.50 0.54 -21.84
C TYR A 277 -20.30 1.16 -22.56
N SER A 278 -20.59 1.76 -23.70
CA SER A 278 -19.67 2.61 -24.48
C SER A 278 -19.48 3.96 -23.79
#